data_03a5175e8fcb16dac9fca801a4ac1a95
#
_entry.id   03a5175e8fcb16dac9fca801a4ac1a95
#
_cell.length_a   1.000
_cell.length_b   1.000
_cell.length_c   1.000
_cell.angle_alpha   90.00
_cell.angle_beta   90.00
_cell.angle_gamma   90.00
#
_symmetry.space_group_name_H-M   'P 1'
#
loop_
_entity.id
_entity.type
_entity.pdbx_description
1 polymer ?
#
loop_
_entity_poly.entity_id
_entity_poly.type
_entity_poly.pdbx_seq_one_letter_code
_entity_poly.pdbx_strand_id
1 'polypeptide(L)'
;MTTSLTLLAAGSLKSAFLPLLARFQQLSGILVEAQFAPAGLLRERIEGGERCSLFASANTEHPQALLQAGLAINCCSFAANRLMLTVRRAPDTDRADWLALLRDGRLRLATSTPGCDPSGDYTWQLFARLEASYPGLGRALMSRAQQLVGGRASLTVPSGTSAGEWLIGEDFADLFIGYAHYAVQMMESAQFRTLLIPEPWNIRCEYQLAQIEESAAARQLRRYITAEEGQMFLRAAGFLTVSDGS
;
A
#
# COMPACT_ATOMS: atom_id res chain seq x y z
N MET A 1 -4.93 27.16 -22.41
CA MET A 1 -3.95 26.11 -22.05
C MET A 1 -4.60 25.19 -21.05
N THR A 2 -4.66 23.90 -21.30
CA THR A 2 -5.21 22.93 -20.33
C THR A 2 -4.22 22.80 -19.18
N THR A 3 -4.65 23.08 -17.96
CA THR A 3 -3.81 22.90 -16.77
C THR A 3 -3.62 21.39 -16.54
N SER A 4 -2.38 20.92 -16.44
CA SER A 4 -2.07 19.54 -16.10
C SER A 4 -1.27 19.46 -14.80
N LEU A 5 -1.46 18.38 -14.05
CA LEU A 5 -0.75 18.04 -12.83
C LEU A 5 -0.08 16.69 -12.99
N THR A 6 1.09 16.52 -12.39
CA THR A 6 1.74 15.21 -12.24
C THR A 6 1.55 14.72 -10.81
N LEU A 7 0.98 13.52 -10.66
CA LEU A 7 0.81 12.84 -9.39
C LEU A 7 1.68 11.58 -9.35
N LEU A 8 2.60 11.51 -8.40
CA LEU A 8 3.32 10.28 -8.07
C LEU A 8 2.60 9.59 -6.90
N ALA A 9 2.18 8.35 -7.06
CA ALA A 9 1.35 7.67 -6.08
C ALA A 9 1.80 6.23 -5.81
N ALA A 10 1.68 5.78 -4.57
CA ALA A 10 1.91 4.39 -4.20
C ALA A 10 1.06 3.45 -5.03
N GLY A 11 1.63 2.33 -5.45
CA GLY A 11 0.95 1.34 -6.31
C GLY A 11 -0.37 0.83 -5.75
N SER A 12 -0.47 0.70 -4.42
CA SER A 12 -1.68 0.29 -3.71
C SER A 12 -2.87 1.25 -3.87
N LEU A 13 -2.63 2.51 -4.23
CA LEU A 13 -3.68 3.51 -4.45
C LEU A 13 -4.34 3.43 -5.82
N LYS A 14 -3.79 2.64 -6.75
CA LYS A 14 -4.19 2.66 -8.17
C LYS A 14 -5.70 2.41 -8.36
N SER A 15 -6.26 1.40 -7.69
CA SER A 15 -7.67 1.04 -7.82
C SER A 15 -8.63 2.14 -7.35
N ALA A 16 -8.27 2.88 -6.29
CA ALA A 16 -9.05 3.98 -5.77
C ALA A 16 -8.83 5.28 -6.58
N PHE A 17 -7.57 5.56 -6.97
CA PHE A 17 -7.21 6.83 -7.58
C PHE A 17 -7.62 6.93 -9.05
N LEU A 18 -7.60 5.87 -9.83
CA LEU A 18 -8.02 5.96 -11.23
C LEU A 18 -9.45 6.52 -11.38
N PRO A 19 -10.49 5.97 -10.74
CA PRO A 19 -11.84 6.55 -10.84
C PRO A 19 -11.96 7.90 -10.14
N LEU A 20 -11.26 8.14 -9.02
CA LEU A 20 -11.22 9.42 -8.31
C LEU A 20 -10.69 10.54 -9.21
N LEU A 21 -9.56 10.31 -9.87
CA LEU A 21 -8.91 11.29 -10.74
C LEU A 21 -9.73 11.54 -12.01
N ALA A 22 -10.36 10.52 -12.58
CA ALA A 22 -11.29 10.69 -13.69
C ALA A 22 -12.46 11.60 -13.32
N ARG A 23 -13.03 11.40 -12.13
CA ARG A 23 -14.11 12.27 -11.62
C ARG A 23 -13.64 13.69 -11.35
N PHE A 24 -12.47 13.85 -10.72
CA PHE A 24 -11.86 15.17 -10.50
C PHE A 24 -11.68 15.93 -11.82
N GLN A 25 -11.14 15.26 -12.85
CA GLN A 25 -10.94 15.87 -14.17
C GLN A 25 -12.26 16.32 -14.81
N GLN A 26 -13.33 15.52 -14.69
CA GLN A 26 -14.67 15.91 -15.19
C GLN A 26 -15.19 17.18 -14.51
N LEU A 27 -14.98 17.33 -13.21
CA LEU A 27 -15.47 18.45 -12.42
C LEU A 27 -14.64 19.72 -12.59
N SER A 28 -13.33 19.60 -12.68
CA SER A 28 -12.39 20.73 -12.63
C SER A 28 -11.86 21.14 -14.00
N GLY A 29 -11.89 20.25 -14.99
CA GLY A 29 -11.19 20.42 -16.27
C GLY A 29 -9.67 20.29 -16.17
N ILE A 30 -9.12 19.93 -15.01
CA ILE A 30 -7.67 19.77 -14.77
C ILE A 30 -7.27 18.33 -15.10
N LEU A 31 -6.34 18.15 -16.03
CA LEU A 31 -5.77 16.84 -16.34
C LEU A 31 -4.78 16.41 -15.24
N VAL A 32 -4.86 15.15 -14.78
CA VAL A 32 -3.90 14.58 -13.83
C VAL A 32 -3.21 13.38 -14.45
N GLU A 33 -1.91 13.50 -14.66
CA GLU A 33 -1.05 12.43 -15.10
C GLU A 33 -0.51 11.69 -13.89
N ALA A 34 -1.09 10.52 -13.58
CA ALA A 34 -0.73 9.72 -12.42
C ALA A 34 0.25 8.60 -12.78
N GLN A 35 1.33 8.48 -12.01
CA GLN A 35 2.26 7.37 -12.08
C GLN A 35 2.22 6.58 -10.76
N PHE A 36 2.14 5.26 -10.87
CA PHE A 36 2.03 4.35 -9.73
C PHE A 36 3.27 3.47 -9.62
N ALA A 37 3.94 3.49 -8.46
CA ALA A 37 5.13 2.69 -8.16
C ALA A 37 5.32 2.53 -6.64
N PRO A 38 6.28 1.72 -6.16
CA PRO A 38 6.64 1.67 -4.74
C PRO A 38 7.02 3.06 -4.21
N ALA A 39 6.44 3.46 -3.07
CA ALA A 39 6.53 4.84 -2.60
C ALA A 39 7.95 5.28 -2.24
N GLY A 40 8.79 4.37 -1.73
CA GLY A 40 10.20 4.67 -1.47
C GLY A 40 10.97 5.01 -2.75
N LEU A 41 10.71 4.26 -3.83
CA LEU A 41 11.33 4.53 -5.13
C LEU A 41 10.82 5.85 -5.75
N LEU A 42 9.54 6.18 -5.55
CA LEU A 42 9.00 7.49 -5.97
C LEU A 42 9.63 8.65 -5.17
N ARG A 43 9.82 8.47 -3.86
CA ARG A 43 10.54 9.46 -3.05
C ARG A 43 11.94 9.73 -3.58
N GLU A 44 12.71 8.69 -3.87
CA GLU A 44 14.06 8.83 -4.44
C GLU A 44 14.07 9.56 -5.78
N ARG A 45 13.06 9.35 -6.64
CA ARG A 45 12.91 10.10 -7.90
C ARG A 45 12.71 11.60 -7.63
N ILE A 46 11.88 11.96 -6.64
CA ILE A 46 11.67 13.36 -6.22
C ILE A 46 12.96 13.95 -5.66
N GLU A 47 13.66 13.24 -4.77
CA GLU A 47 14.96 13.64 -4.22
C GLU A 47 16.03 13.79 -5.35
N GLY A 48 15.94 13.00 -6.40
CA GLY A 48 16.75 13.08 -7.62
C GLY A 48 16.36 14.23 -8.58
N GLY A 49 15.35 15.05 -8.22
CA GLY A 49 14.95 16.22 -8.99
C GLY A 49 13.79 16.01 -9.97
N GLU A 50 13.11 14.86 -9.93
CA GLU A 50 11.91 14.65 -10.73
C GLU A 50 10.79 15.57 -10.24
N ARG A 51 10.16 16.27 -11.16
CA ARG A 51 9.08 17.22 -10.86
C ARG A 51 7.74 16.51 -10.77
N CYS A 52 6.98 16.80 -9.72
CA CYS A 52 5.59 16.42 -9.60
C CYS A 52 4.83 17.49 -8.80
N SER A 53 3.51 17.50 -8.92
CA SER A 53 2.66 18.44 -8.19
C SER A 53 2.29 17.91 -6.81
N LEU A 54 2.00 16.60 -6.73
CA LEU A 54 1.65 15.88 -5.49
C LEU A 54 2.35 14.52 -5.46
N PHE A 55 2.67 14.08 -4.24
CA PHE A 55 3.14 12.74 -3.95
C PHE A 55 2.21 12.08 -2.93
N ALA A 56 1.62 10.92 -3.27
CA ALA A 56 0.74 10.14 -2.41
C ALA A 56 1.45 8.85 -1.97
N SER A 57 1.87 8.80 -0.72
CA SER A 57 2.59 7.67 -0.13
C SER A 57 1.67 6.75 0.65
N ALA A 58 2.02 5.47 0.69
CA ALA A 58 1.39 4.47 1.54
C ALA A 58 1.94 4.45 2.99
N ASN A 59 2.78 5.41 3.36
CA ASN A 59 3.23 5.68 4.73
C ASN A 59 3.34 7.19 4.98
N THR A 60 3.64 7.56 6.22
CA THR A 60 3.89 8.94 6.62
C THR A 60 5.36 9.34 6.50
N GLU A 61 6.28 8.38 6.58
CA GLU A 61 7.73 8.62 6.65
C GLU A 61 8.27 9.28 5.38
N HIS A 62 7.87 8.81 4.19
CA HIS A 62 8.36 9.35 2.94
C HIS A 62 7.90 10.81 2.69
N PRO A 63 6.60 11.17 2.85
CA PRO A 63 6.17 12.55 2.76
C PRO A 63 6.84 13.47 3.79
N GLN A 64 6.98 13.02 5.04
CA GLN A 64 7.63 13.79 6.09
C GLN A 64 9.13 14.01 5.81
N ALA A 65 9.82 13.03 5.25
CA ALA A 65 11.22 13.19 4.83
C ALA A 65 11.37 14.27 3.74
N LEU A 66 10.47 14.29 2.74
CA LEU A 66 10.46 15.34 1.72
C LEU A 66 10.15 16.72 2.31
N LEU A 67 9.25 16.81 3.28
CA LEU A 67 8.93 18.06 3.98
C LEU A 67 10.15 18.58 4.77
N GLN A 68 10.83 17.70 5.51
CA GLN A 68 12.04 18.04 6.26
C GLN A 68 13.21 18.46 5.35
N ALA A 69 13.30 17.87 4.16
CA ALA A 69 14.29 18.23 3.15
C ALA A 69 13.95 19.53 2.37
N GLY A 70 12.79 20.16 2.66
CA GLY A 70 12.32 21.35 1.93
C GLY A 70 11.85 21.08 0.50
N LEU A 71 11.62 19.80 0.15
CA LEU A 71 11.13 19.37 -1.15
C LEU A 71 9.60 19.29 -1.22
N ALA A 72 8.93 19.33 -0.07
CA ALA A 72 7.47 19.43 0.02
C ALA A 72 7.07 20.67 0.82
N ILE A 73 5.92 21.24 0.49
CA ILE A 73 5.37 22.44 1.10
C ILE A 73 4.56 22.10 2.37
N ASN A 74 3.80 21.03 2.28
CA ASN A 74 2.99 20.50 3.39
C ASN A 74 2.67 19.04 3.17
N CYS A 75 2.22 18.38 4.25
CA CYS A 75 1.75 17.00 4.25
C CYS A 75 0.39 16.90 4.94
N CYS A 76 -0.44 15.96 4.52
CA CYS A 76 -1.70 15.62 5.20
C CYS A 76 -2.02 14.13 5.06
N SER A 77 -2.46 13.49 6.13
CA SER A 77 -2.99 12.12 6.08
C SER A 77 -4.35 12.12 5.38
N PHE A 78 -4.63 11.09 4.58
CA PHE A 78 -5.87 11.03 3.80
C PHE A 78 -6.56 9.67 3.80
N ALA A 79 -5.85 8.60 4.16
CA ALA A 79 -6.40 7.26 4.24
C ALA A 79 -5.61 6.41 5.23
N ALA A 80 -6.15 5.25 5.58
CA ALA A 80 -5.43 4.22 6.31
C ALA A 80 -5.76 2.83 5.75
N ASN A 81 -4.99 1.83 6.17
CA ASN A 81 -5.17 0.44 5.82
C ASN A 81 -4.74 -0.46 6.98
N ARG A 82 -4.87 -1.78 6.80
CA ARG A 82 -4.36 -2.82 7.68
C ARG A 82 -3.65 -3.87 6.85
N LEU A 83 -2.94 -4.78 7.52
CA LEU A 83 -2.32 -5.93 6.88
C LEU A 83 -3.24 -7.15 6.94
N MET A 84 -3.15 -7.98 5.91
CA MET A 84 -3.80 -9.28 5.82
C MET A 84 -2.85 -10.33 5.27
N LEU A 85 -3.17 -11.61 5.50
CA LEU A 85 -2.58 -12.73 4.79
C LEU A 85 -3.42 -13.06 3.56
N THR A 86 -2.78 -13.23 2.42
CA THR A 86 -3.31 -13.98 1.28
C THR A 86 -2.65 -15.36 1.31
N VAL A 87 -3.46 -16.42 1.22
CA VAL A 87 -3.02 -17.79 1.47
C VAL A 87 -3.50 -18.68 0.35
N ARG A 88 -2.63 -19.54 -0.20
CA ARG A 88 -3.02 -20.61 -1.12
C ARG A 88 -4.04 -21.55 -0.46
N ARG A 89 -5.14 -21.83 -1.14
CA ARG A 89 -6.11 -22.83 -0.68
C ARG A 89 -5.54 -24.23 -0.82
N ALA A 90 -5.58 -24.98 0.27
CA ALA A 90 -5.25 -26.39 0.35
C ALA A 90 -5.92 -26.96 1.61
N PRO A 91 -6.12 -28.29 1.73
CA PRO A 91 -6.75 -28.89 2.91
C PRO A 91 -6.13 -28.48 4.25
N ASP A 92 -4.81 -28.32 4.29
CA ASP A 92 -4.06 -27.91 5.49
C ASP A 92 -4.19 -26.42 5.78
N THR A 93 -4.18 -25.57 4.74
CA THR A 93 -4.27 -24.10 4.92
C THR A 93 -5.70 -23.62 5.12
N ASP A 94 -6.72 -24.29 4.59
CA ASP A 94 -8.11 -23.85 4.67
C ASP A 94 -8.68 -23.87 6.11
N ARG A 95 -8.14 -24.71 6.98
CA ARG A 95 -8.57 -24.84 8.38
C ARG A 95 -7.68 -24.11 9.37
N ALA A 96 -6.49 -23.69 8.96
CA ALA A 96 -5.52 -23.03 9.83
C ALA A 96 -5.92 -21.57 10.09
N ASP A 97 -5.68 -21.10 11.31
CA ASP A 97 -5.77 -19.68 11.64
C ASP A 97 -4.53 -18.91 11.15
N TRP A 98 -4.57 -17.58 11.24
CA TRP A 98 -3.52 -16.71 10.77
C TRP A 98 -2.16 -16.97 11.45
N LEU A 99 -2.18 -17.32 12.75
CA LEU A 99 -0.95 -17.55 13.53
C LEU A 99 -0.33 -18.92 13.23
N ALA A 100 -1.18 -19.95 13.07
CA ALA A 100 -0.74 -21.28 12.65
C ALA A 100 -0.10 -21.24 11.27
N LEU A 101 -0.67 -20.48 10.32
CA LEU A 101 -0.09 -20.27 8.99
C LEU A 101 1.27 -19.57 9.06
N LEU A 102 1.41 -18.52 9.87
CA LEU A 102 2.70 -17.84 10.04
C LEU A 102 3.75 -18.70 10.74
N ARG A 103 3.36 -19.67 11.57
CA ARG A 103 4.26 -20.62 12.23
C ARG A 103 4.69 -21.79 11.35
N ASP A 104 3.94 -22.09 10.30
CA ASP A 104 4.28 -23.20 9.40
C ASP A 104 5.45 -22.83 8.50
N GLY A 105 6.64 -23.33 8.87
CA GLY A 105 7.88 -23.12 8.11
C GLY A 105 7.92 -23.81 6.75
N ARG A 106 6.95 -24.67 6.42
CA ARG A 106 6.87 -25.35 5.10
C ARG A 106 6.26 -24.41 4.05
N LEU A 107 5.46 -23.41 4.47
CA LEU A 107 4.81 -22.48 3.58
C LEU A 107 5.79 -21.38 3.16
N ARG A 108 5.91 -21.16 1.86
CA ARG A 108 6.72 -20.08 1.27
C ARG A 108 6.06 -18.74 1.54
N LEU A 109 6.68 -17.92 2.40
CA LEU A 109 6.17 -16.60 2.75
C LEU A 109 6.80 -15.53 1.85
N ALA A 110 5.99 -14.80 1.10
CA ALA A 110 6.41 -13.65 0.33
C ALA A 110 5.93 -12.33 0.94
N THR A 111 6.70 -11.28 0.70
CA THR A 111 6.44 -9.90 1.16
C THR A 111 6.89 -8.89 0.11
N SER A 112 6.48 -7.64 0.29
CA SER A 112 7.13 -6.51 -0.37
C SER A 112 8.50 -6.23 0.25
N THR A 113 9.33 -5.43 -0.46
CA THR A 113 10.71 -5.12 -0.06
C THR A 113 10.74 -3.92 0.89
N PRO A 114 11.18 -4.07 2.14
CA PRO A 114 11.35 -2.95 3.07
C PRO A 114 12.31 -1.88 2.53
N GLY A 115 12.08 -0.63 2.92
CA GLY A 115 12.83 0.53 2.47
C GLY A 115 12.45 1.03 1.06
N CYS A 116 11.94 0.15 0.20
CA CYS A 116 11.45 0.51 -1.14
C CYS A 116 9.93 0.65 -1.19
N ASP A 117 9.22 -0.24 -0.51
CA ASP A 117 7.76 -0.30 -0.47
C ASP A 117 7.24 -0.29 0.98
N PRO A 118 6.39 0.67 1.36
CA PRO A 118 5.80 0.73 2.69
C PRO A 118 5.09 -0.56 3.15
N SER A 119 4.52 -1.35 2.24
CA SER A 119 3.97 -2.67 2.57
C SER A 119 5.02 -3.59 3.20
N GLY A 120 6.24 -3.54 2.72
CA GLY A 120 7.38 -4.23 3.32
C GLY A 120 7.72 -3.69 4.71
N ASP A 121 7.80 -2.36 4.86
CA ASP A 121 8.11 -1.72 6.13
C ASP A 121 7.09 -2.09 7.21
N TYR A 122 5.80 -2.02 6.90
CA TYR A 122 4.73 -2.43 7.81
C TYR A 122 4.75 -3.93 8.13
N THR A 123 5.14 -4.77 7.16
CA THR A 123 5.30 -6.20 7.41
C THR A 123 6.44 -6.47 8.40
N TRP A 124 7.55 -5.75 8.31
CA TRP A 124 8.64 -5.84 9.30
C TRP A 124 8.23 -5.31 10.68
N GLN A 125 7.43 -4.25 10.75
CA GLN A 125 6.84 -3.80 12.02
C GLN A 125 5.91 -4.86 12.63
N LEU A 126 5.09 -5.55 11.81
CA LEU A 126 4.29 -6.69 12.25
C LEU A 126 5.16 -7.80 12.82
N PHE A 127 6.26 -8.17 12.15
CA PHE A 127 7.17 -9.19 12.64
C PHE A 127 7.82 -8.80 13.96
N ALA A 128 8.20 -7.53 14.14
CA ALA A 128 8.74 -7.03 15.41
C ALA A 128 7.69 -7.10 16.53
N ARG A 129 6.43 -6.77 16.23
CA ARG A 129 5.31 -6.87 17.18
C ARG A 129 5.02 -8.33 17.56
N LEU A 130 5.08 -9.25 16.59
CA LEU A 130 4.94 -10.69 16.83
C LEU A 130 6.12 -11.25 17.64
N GLU A 131 7.35 -10.75 17.46
CA GLU A 131 8.50 -11.16 18.28
C GLU A 131 8.30 -10.81 19.76
N ALA A 132 7.71 -9.64 20.04
CA ALA A 132 7.43 -9.23 21.41
C ALA A 132 6.36 -10.10 22.09
N SER A 133 5.36 -10.57 21.32
CA SER A 133 4.25 -11.40 21.84
C SER A 133 4.56 -12.90 21.82
N TYR A 134 5.37 -13.33 20.87
CA TYR A 134 5.74 -14.73 20.62
C TYR A 134 7.24 -14.82 20.35
N PRO A 135 8.10 -14.88 21.40
CA PRO A 135 9.55 -14.87 21.26
C PRO A 135 10.07 -15.90 20.26
N GLY A 136 10.91 -15.49 19.34
CA GLY A 136 11.47 -16.29 18.26
C GLY A 136 10.66 -16.29 16.95
N LEU A 137 9.35 -15.99 16.99
CA LEU A 137 8.51 -16.03 15.78
C LEU A 137 8.85 -14.91 14.81
N GLY A 138 8.96 -13.67 15.28
CA GLY A 138 9.25 -12.51 14.42
C GLY A 138 10.58 -12.66 13.71
N ARG A 139 11.63 -13.09 14.42
CA ARG A 139 12.95 -13.36 13.82
C ARG A 139 12.90 -14.48 12.79
N ALA A 140 12.18 -15.57 13.07
CA ALA A 140 11.99 -16.65 12.12
C ALA A 140 11.27 -16.19 10.85
N LEU A 141 10.24 -15.33 10.98
CA LEU A 141 9.54 -14.74 9.84
C LEU A 141 10.44 -13.83 9.02
N MET A 142 11.20 -12.93 9.65
CA MET A 142 12.17 -12.05 8.97
C MET A 142 13.23 -12.85 8.21
N SER A 143 13.71 -13.95 8.80
CA SER A 143 14.73 -14.80 8.19
C SER A 143 14.26 -15.54 6.95
N ARG A 144 12.99 -15.96 6.89
CA ARG A 144 12.45 -16.77 5.79
C ARG A 144 11.61 -16.02 4.77
N ALA A 145 11.21 -14.79 5.08
CA ALA A 145 10.38 -13.98 4.18
C ALA A 145 11.13 -13.64 2.90
N GLN A 146 10.50 -13.96 1.76
CA GLN A 146 11.03 -13.68 0.44
C GLN A 146 10.49 -12.33 -0.04
N GLN A 147 11.37 -11.35 -0.24
CA GLN A 147 11.05 -10.00 -0.70
C GLN A 147 10.87 -10.00 -2.23
N LEU A 148 9.75 -10.52 -2.71
CA LEU A 148 9.58 -10.82 -4.14
C LEU A 148 9.11 -9.61 -4.97
N VAL A 149 8.50 -8.59 -4.36
CA VAL A 149 7.92 -7.43 -5.07
C VAL A 149 8.28 -6.11 -4.38
N GLY A 150 8.03 -4.99 -5.05
CA GLY A 150 8.17 -3.66 -4.47
C GLY A 150 9.61 -3.14 -4.37
N GLY A 151 10.60 -3.90 -4.76
CA GLY A 151 12.03 -3.52 -4.76
C GLY A 151 12.54 -3.13 -6.14
N ARG A 152 13.79 -2.62 -6.19
CA ARG A 152 14.46 -2.21 -7.45
C ARG A 152 14.67 -3.36 -8.43
N ALA A 153 14.98 -4.53 -7.92
CA ALA A 153 15.29 -5.74 -8.70
C ALA A 153 14.28 -6.87 -8.43
N SER A 154 13.13 -6.54 -7.87
CA SER A 154 12.08 -7.51 -7.58
C SER A 154 11.22 -7.83 -8.80
N LEU A 155 10.37 -8.84 -8.69
CA LEU A 155 9.41 -9.19 -9.72
C LEU A 155 8.40 -8.04 -9.96
N THR A 156 8.01 -7.85 -11.21
CA THR A 156 7.02 -6.85 -11.59
C THR A 156 5.63 -7.49 -11.63
N VAL A 157 4.74 -7.01 -10.76
CA VAL A 157 3.35 -7.47 -10.74
C VAL A 157 2.61 -6.98 -11.98
N PRO A 158 1.94 -7.85 -12.75
CA PRO A 158 1.16 -7.44 -13.90
C PRO A 158 0.04 -6.44 -13.53
N SER A 159 -0.29 -5.57 -14.48
CA SER A 159 -1.41 -4.63 -14.29
C SER A 159 -2.73 -5.36 -14.12
N GLY A 160 -3.55 -4.93 -13.17
CA GLY A 160 -4.90 -5.46 -12.95
C GLY A 160 -4.99 -6.59 -11.93
N THR A 161 -3.86 -7.03 -11.36
CA THR A 161 -3.85 -8.04 -10.29
C THR A 161 -3.11 -7.48 -9.05
N SER A 162 -3.40 -8.01 -7.89
CA SER A 162 -2.65 -7.71 -6.66
C SER A 162 -1.39 -8.58 -6.57
N ALA A 163 -0.40 -8.14 -5.81
CA ALA A 163 0.83 -8.90 -5.62
C ALA A 163 0.57 -10.29 -5.02
N GLY A 164 -0.29 -10.38 -3.99
CA GLY A 164 -0.62 -11.66 -3.36
C GLY A 164 -1.31 -12.63 -4.30
N GLU A 165 -2.26 -12.15 -5.09
CA GLU A 165 -2.97 -12.94 -6.09
C GLU A 165 -2.01 -13.48 -7.14
N TRP A 166 -1.19 -12.61 -7.71
CA TRP A 166 -0.26 -13.01 -8.75
C TRP A 166 0.83 -13.95 -8.25
N LEU A 167 1.48 -13.64 -7.12
CA LEU A 167 2.56 -14.48 -6.58
C LEU A 167 2.08 -15.89 -6.21
N ILE A 168 0.86 -16.01 -5.67
CA ILE A 168 0.29 -17.29 -5.29
C ILE A 168 -0.21 -18.03 -6.53
N GLY A 169 -0.85 -17.33 -7.48
CA GLY A 169 -1.34 -17.90 -8.74
C GLY A 169 -0.22 -18.50 -9.59
N GLU A 170 0.91 -17.80 -9.70
CA GLU A 170 2.09 -18.23 -10.46
C GLU A 170 3.05 -19.13 -9.67
N ASP A 171 2.62 -19.63 -8.53
CA ASP A 171 3.38 -20.55 -7.67
C ASP A 171 4.73 -20.02 -7.15
N PHE A 172 4.88 -18.70 -6.99
CA PHE A 172 6.06 -18.10 -6.34
C PHE A 172 5.99 -18.20 -4.81
N ALA A 173 4.78 -18.23 -4.25
CA ALA A 173 4.55 -18.24 -2.81
C ALA A 173 3.29 -19.02 -2.42
N ASP A 174 3.19 -19.40 -1.15
CA ASP A 174 1.99 -19.99 -0.53
C ASP A 174 1.28 -19.00 0.37
N LEU A 175 2.02 -18.04 0.94
CA LEU A 175 1.56 -16.94 1.76
C LEU A 175 2.10 -15.60 1.24
N PHE A 176 1.27 -14.57 1.29
CA PHE A 176 1.69 -13.20 1.06
C PHE A 176 1.10 -12.28 2.14
N ILE A 177 1.93 -11.39 2.72
CA ILE A 177 1.46 -10.33 3.61
C ILE A 177 1.38 -9.03 2.82
N GLY A 178 0.19 -8.43 2.78
CA GLY A 178 -0.06 -7.18 2.09
C GLY A 178 -1.25 -6.44 2.67
N TYR A 179 -1.72 -5.43 1.94
CA TYR A 179 -2.80 -4.56 2.41
C TYR A 179 -4.18 -5.22 2.34
N ALA A 180 -4.97 -5.01 3.39
CA ALA A 180 -6.29 -5.62 3.56
C ALA A 180 -7.35 -5.12 2.54
N HIS A 181 -7.19 -3.92 1.97
CA HIS A 181 -8.14 -3.40 0.98
C HIS A 181 -8.26 -4.30 -0.26
N TYR A 182 -7.21 -5.04 -0.62
CA TYR A 182 -7.28 -6.00 -1.72
C TYR A 182 -8.23 -7.18 -1.46
N ALA A 183 -8.62 -7.45 -0.20
CA ALA A 183 -9.57 -8.52 0.12
C ALA A 183 -10.91 -8.38 -0.62
N VAL A 184 -11.35 -7.14 -0.88
CA VAL A 184 -12.60 -6.86 -1.62
C VAL A 184 -12.58 -7.50 -3.02
N GLN A 185 -11.42 -7.52 -3.68
CA GLN A 185 -11.25 -8.08 -5.03
C GLN A 185 -11.08 -9.60 -5.01
N MET A 186 -10.72 -10.18 -3.86
CA MET A 186 -10.33 -11.59 -3.73
C MET A 186 -11.39 -12.48 -3.07
N MET A 187 -12.55 -11.93 -2.66
CA MET A 187 -13.53 -12.65 -1.84
C MET A 187 -14.07 -13.95 -2.43
N GLU A 188 -14.12 -14.07 -3.76
CA GLU A 188 -14.69 -15.22 -4.47
C GLU A 188 -13.63 -16.14 -5.08
N SER A 189 -12.35 -15.99 -4.73
CA SER A 189 -11.31 -16.82 -5.33
C SER A 189 -11.38 -18.27 -4.88
N ALA A 190 -11.31 -19.18 -5.84
CA ALA A 190 -11.16 -20.61 -5.59
C ALA A 190 -9.71 -21.03 -5.27
N GLN A 191 -8.72 -20.19 -5.61
CA GLN A 191 -7.29 -20.53 -5.49
C GLN A 191 -6.64 -20.07 -4.18
N PHE A 192 -7.16 -18.99 -3.59
CA PHE A 192 -6.63 -18.42 -2.36
C PHE A 192 -7.74 -17.86 -1.47
N ARG A 193 -7.42 -17.68 -0.21
CA ARG A 193 -8.26 -16.99 0.76
C ARG A 193 -7.47 -15.87 1.43
N THR A 194 -8.19 -14.93 2.01
CA THR A 194 -7.62 -13.83 2.79
C THR A 194 -7.99 -13.96 4.26
N LEU A 195 -7.06 -13.63 5.15
CA LEU A 195 -7.29 -13.55 6.58
C LEU A 195 -6.78 -12.22 7.10
N LEU A 196 -7.65 -11.46 7.73
CA LEU A 196 -7.24 -10.25 8.44
C LEU A 196 -6.40 -10.66 9.66
N ILE A 197 -5.27 -9.99 9.85
CA ILE A 197 -4.47 -10.13 11.08
C ILE A 197 -5.23 -9.42 12.19
N PRO A 198 -5.53 -10.07 13.34
CA PRO A 198 -6.32 -9.45 14.39
C PRO A 198 -5.56 -8.32 15.11
N GLU A 199 -6.32 -7.36 15.67
CA GLU A 199 -5.81 -6.51 16.73
C GLU A 199 -5.50 -7.37 18.00
N PRO A 200 -4.47 -7.06 18.79
CA PRO A 200 -3.59 -5.89 18.72
C PRO A 200 -2.33 -6.10 17.86
N TRP A 201 -2.21 -7.19 17.11
CA TRP A 201 -1.00 -7.49 16.33
C TRP A 201 -0.94 -6.72 15.00
N ASN A 202 -2.10 -6.40 14.42
CA ASN A 202 -2.12 -5.71 13.14
C ASN A 202 -1.45 -4.32 13.21
N ILE A 203 -0.99 -3.86 12.07
CA ILE A 203 -0.39 -2.53 11.90
C ILE A 203 -1.40 -1.64 11.18
N ARG A 204 -1.68 -0.47 11.75
CA ARG A 204 -2.38 0.60 11.04
C ARG A 204 -1.41 1.25 10.06
N CYS A 205 -1.70 1.10 8.77
CA CYS A 205 -0.89 1.63 7.68
C CYS A 205 -1.47 2.99 7.27
N GLU A 206 -0.86 4.08 7.68
CA GLU A 206 -1.34 5.43 7.37
C GLU A 206 -0.80 5.89 6.01
N TYR A 207 -1.67 6.52 5.22
CA TYR A 207 -1.36 7.10 3.92
C TYR A 207 -1.32 8.61 4.01
N GLN A 208 -0.28 9.21 3.42
CA GLN A 208 -0.08 10.66 3.49
C GLN A 208 0.22 11.24 2.12
N LEU A 209 -0.36 12.44 1.85
CA LEU A 209 -0.06 13.27 0.70
C LEU A 209 1.01 14.29 1.06
N ALA A 210 1.99 14.49 0.18
CA ALA A 210 2.87 15.66 0.17
C ALA A 210 2.51 16.55 -1.03
N GLN A 211 2.37 17.84 -0.79
CA GLN A 211 2.28 18.84 -1.85
C GLN A 211 3.69 19.32 -2.18
N ILE A 212 4.12 19.11 -3.43
CA ILE A 212 5.47 19.45 -3.89
C ILE A 212 5.47 20.80 -4.61
N GLU A 213 4.45 21.04 -5.44
CA GLU A 213 4.33 22.27 -6.23
C GLU A 213 3.31 23.23 -5.60
N GLU A 214 3.66 24.52 -5.53
CA GLU A 214 2.75 25.57 -5.10
C GLU A 214 1.92 26.06 -6.31
N SER A 215 0.78 25.43 -6.51
CA SER A 215 -0.18 25.82 -7.54
C SER A 215 -1.63 25.72 -7.04
N ALA A 216 -2.53 26.52 -7.61
CA ALA A 216 -3.95 26.47 -7.29
C ALA A 216 -4.55 25.09 -7.64
N ALA A 217 -4.10 24.50 -8.75
CA ALA A 217 -4.55 23.20 -9.21
C ALA A 217 -4.11 22.06 -8.25
N ALA A 218 -2.86 22.07 -7.77
CA ALA A 218 -2.37 21.09 -6.79
C ALA A 218 -3.15 21.20 -5.46
N ARG A 219 -3.42 22.42 -4.99
CA ARG A 219 -4.27 22.62 -3.79
C ARG A 219 -5.69 22.11 -3.99
N GLN A 220 -6.25 22.29 -5.19
CA GLN A 220 -7.59 21.81 -5.52
C GLN A 220 -7.66 20.29 -5.53
N LEU A 221 -6.71 19.60 -6.15
CA LEU A 221 -6.64 18.13 -6.14
C LEU A 221 -6.45 17.58 -4.73
N ARG A 222 -5.53 18.18 -3.94
CA ARG A 222 -5.32 17.78 -2.54
C ARG A 222 -6.61 17.89 -1.72
N ARG A 223 -7.34 19.02 -1.85
CA ARG A 223 -8.63 19.22 -1.17
C ARG A 223 -9.68 18.20 -1.62
N TYR A 224 -9.71 17.89 -2.90
CA TYR A 224 -10.66 16.92 -3.45
C TYR A 224 -10.41 15.50 -2.89
N ILE A 225 -9.15 15.06 -2.84
CA ILE A 225 -8.78 13.75 -2.26
C ILE A 225 -9.20 13.64 -0.80
N THR A 226 -9.05 14.73 -0.03
CA THR A 226 -9.37 14.75 1.41
C THR A 226 -10.83 15.07 1.72
N ALA A 227 -11.60 15.57 0.76
CA ALA A 227 -13.03 15.86 0.91
C ALA A 227 -13.88 14.58 0.82
N GLU A 228 -15.14 14.65 1.29
CA GLU A 228 -16.06 13.51 1.34
C GLU A 228 -16.20 12.81 -0.02
N GLU A 229 -16.27 13.56 -1.14
CA GLU A 229 -16.40 12.97 -2.48
C GLU A 229 -15.16 12.11 -2.85
N GLY A 230 -13.95 12.58 -2.57
CA GLY A 230 -12.72 11.80 -2.77
C GLY A 230 -12.64 10.59 -1.82
N GLN A 231 -13.08 10.78 -0.57
CA GLN A 231 -13.10 9.71 0.43
C GLN A 231 -14.07 8.57 0.09
N MET A 232 -15.14 8.84 -0.66
CA MET A 232 -16.05 7.80 -1.16
C MET A 232 -15.32 6.78 -2.06
N PHE A 233 -14.41 7.23 -2.93
CA PHE A 233 -13.63 6.33 -3.80
C PHE A 233 -12.64 5.47 -2.99
N LEU A 234 -12.03 6.05 -1.97
CA LEU A 234 -11.12 5.31 -1.08
C LEU A 234 -11.87 4.23 -0.29
N ARG A 235 -13.01 4.58 0.33
CA ARG A 235 -13.87 3.60 1.02
C ARG A 235 -14.37 2.49 0.09
N ALA A 236 -14.82 2.85 -1.10
CA ALA A 236 -15.28 1.88 -2.11
C ALA A 236 -14.18 0.90 -2.52
N ALA A 237 -12.91 1.33 -2.50
CA ALA A 237 -11.76 0.49 -2.76
C ALA A 237 -11.25 -0.28 -1.51
N GLY A 238 -11.94 -0.18 -0.36
CA GLY A 238 -11.62 -0.90 0.87
C GLY A 238 -10.63 -0.22 1.82
N PHE A 239 -10.30 1.06 1.58
CA PHE A 239 -9.46 1.84 2.51
C PHE A 239 -10.27 2.30 3.73
N LEU A 240 -9.56 2.45 4.84
CA LEU A 240 -10.07 3.10 6.05
C LEU A 240 -9.92 4.61 5.94
N THR A 241 -10.79 5.36 6.60
CA THR A 241 -10.64 6.82 6.74
C THR A 241 -9.59 7.14 7.82
N VAL A 242 -9.12 8.39 7.85
CA VAL A 242 -8.18 8.84 8.89
C VAL A 242 -8.80 8.75 10.29
N SER A 243 -10.12 8.94 10.41
CA SER A 243 -10.87 8.90 11.67
C SER A 243 -11.25 7.50 12.15
N ASP A 244 -11.18 6.47 11.28
CA ASP A 244 -11.51 5.10 11.68
C ASP A 244 -10.39 4.53 12.55
N GLY A 245 -10.59 4.50 13.88
CA GLY A 245 -9.67 3.87 14.84
C GLY A 245 -8.79 4.84 15.62
N SER A 246 -9.31 6.02 15.94
CA SER A 246 -8.82 6.88 17.03
C SER A 246 -9.34 6.39 18.37
#